data_62f9ca8d7844c21fb0465a884fd11fe7
#
_entry.id   62f9ca8d7844c21fb0465a884fd11fe7
#
_cell.length_a   1.000
_cell.length_b   1.000
_cell.length_c   1.000
_cell.angle_alpha   90.00
_cell.angle_beta   90.00
_cell.angle_gamma   90.00
#
_symmetry.space_group_name_H-M   'P 1'
#
loop_
_entity.id
_entity.type
_entity.pdbx_description
1 polymer ?
#
loop_
_entity_poly.entity_id
_entity_poly.type
_entity_poly.pdbx_seq_one_letter_code
_entity_poly.pdbx_strand_id
1 'polypeptide(L)'
;RYQGLGMPHNYGDNTISNCSNSMKVITLDFETFYDTGFSLSRLTTEEYIRSPQFQVIGFAMKINEGSTKWYSGSHEELQAVLDEVDWDEAMLLAHNNLFDGAILSFIFNVKPKVLLDTLCMARAIHGVDAGGSLAKLAIRYNLGEKGTEVLDAKGKRLEDFEEHELHRYGMYCKNDVELTYKLFQQLSKGFPFSELELIDLTLKMYTEPTLEVDDALLIDRLEEVREEKKSLLGSLMVRLECEDEECVRAKLASNKQFAELLEELKVPVPMKESPTTGKQTYALAKTDEGFIALQEHENSFIQELC
;
A
#
# COMPACT_ATOMS: atom_id res chain seq x y z
N ARG A 1 4.32 19.59 17.92
CA ARG A 1 5.55 19.18 18.64
C ARG A 1 5.43 17.69 18.87
N TYR A 2 6.16 16.91 18.06
CA TYR A 2 6.34 15.48 18.27
C TYR A 2 7.01 15.32 19.66
N GLN A 3 6.29 14.83 20.63
CA GLN A 3 6.92 14.33 21.85
C GLN A 3 7.50 12.98 21.45
N GLY A 4 8.80 12.98 21.13
CA GLY A 4 9.53 11.75 20.86
C GLY A 4 9.27 10.75 21.97
N LEU A 5 9.19 9.49 21.62
CA LEU A 5 9.15 8.36 22.56
C LEU A 5 10.10 8.68 23.70
N GLY A 6 9.56 8.90 24.92
CA GLY A 6 10.32 9.31 26.10
C GLY A 6 11.27 8.21 26.60
N MET A 7 12.25 7.87 25.78
CA MET A 7 13.28 6.89 26.07
C MET A 7 14.60 7.59 26.40
N PRO A 8 15.35 7.13 27.38
CA PRO A 8 16.60 7.77 27.79
C PRO A 8 17.64 7.72 26.68
N HIS A 9 18.10 8.88 26.24
CA HIS A 9 19.24 9.04 25.35
C HIS A 9 20.53 8.55 26.05
N ASN A 10 20.80 7.26 26.02
CA ASN A 10 22.11 6.71 26.34
C ASN A 10 22.67 6.02 25.10
N TYR A 11 23.65 6.64 24.48
CA TYR A 11 24.48 6.07 23.44
C TYR A 11 25.37 4.98 24.03
N GLY A 12 24.89 3.75 24.12
CA GLY A 12 25.62 2.58 24.54
C GLY A 12 24.69 1.38 24.58
N ASP A 13 24.94 0.40 23.71
CA ASP A 13 24.32 -0.94 23.64
C ASP A 13 22.82 -1.05 23.96
N ASN A 14 21.99 -0.20 23.34
CA ASN A 14 20.54 -0.32 23.41
C ASN A 14 20.06 -1.37 22.40
N THR A 15 20.15 -2.62 22.80
CA THR A 15 19.42 -3.71 22.14
C THR A 15 17.92 -3.58 22.47
N ILE A 16 17.07 -4.01 21.54
CA ILE A 16 15.60 -4.07 21.71
C ILE A 16 15.16 -4.73 23.02
N SER A 17 16.01 -5.59 23.61
CA SER A 17 15.83 -6.21 24.92
C SER A 17 15.66 -5.20 26.08
N ASN A 18 16.15 -3.97 25.96
CA ASN A 18 15.98 -2.96 27.02
C ASN A 18 14.65 -2.18 26.89
N CYS A 19 14.06 -2.09 25.70
CA CYS A 19 12.73 -1.47 25.49
C CYS A 19 11.59 -2.42 25.88
N SER A 20 11.78 -3.74 25.71
CA SER A 20 10.76 -4.74 26.03
C SER A 20 10.58 -5.01 27.53
N ASN A 21 11.42 -4.44 28.40
CA ASN A 21 11.29 -4.67 29.85
C ASN A 21 10.07 -3.95 30.49
N SER A 22 9.41 -3.04 29.78
CA SER A 22 8.21 -2.34 30.31
C SER A 22 6.97 -2.44 29.40
N MET A 23 7.14 -2.58 28.07
CA MET A 23 6.02 -2.66 27.12
C MET A 23 5.78 -4.09 26.64
N LYS A 24 4.50 -4.45 26.42
CA LYS A 24 4.12 -5.76 25.88
C LYS A 24 4.31 -5.76 24.35
N VAL A 25 4.86 -6.84 23.80
CA VAL A 25 4.85 -7.10 22.35
C VAL A 25 3.63 -7.94 22.03
N ILE A 26 2.73 -7.37 21.24
CA ILE A 26 1.53 -8.07 20.76
C ILE A 26 1.80 -8.44 19.30
N THR A 27 2.02 -9.72 19.04
CA THR A 27 2.13 -10.22 17.66
C THR A 27 0.74 -10.60 17.19
N LEU A 28 0.32 -10.06 16.04
CA LEU A 28 -1.03 -10.20 15.53
C LEU A 28 -1.01 -10.39 14.01
N ASP A 29 -1.99 -11.13 13.49
CA ASP A 29 -2.24 -11.36 12.06
C ASP A 29 -3.75 -11.48 11.84
N PHE A 30 -4.31 -10.68 10.92
CA PHE A 30 -5.73 -10.68 10.60
C PHE A 30 -6.03 -11.54 9.38
N GLU A 31 -7.10 -12.33 9.47
CA GLU A 31 -7.70 -13.02 8.34
C GLU A 31 -8.99 -12.32 7.91
N THR A 32 -9.11 -12.04 6.62
CA THR A 32 -10.18 -11.21 6.07
C THR A 32 -10.82 -11.86 4.85
N PHE A 33 -12.08 -11.49 4.57
CA PHE A 33 -12.76 -11.91 3.34
C PHE A 33 -12.06 -11.38 2.10
N TYR A 34 -11.84 -12.26 1.12
CA TYR A 34 -11.37 -11.88 -0.21
C TYR A 34 -11.90 -12.83 -1.28
N ASP A 35 -12.02 -12.34 -2.52
CA ASP A 35 -12.40 -13.13 -3.68
C ASP A 35 -11.62 -12.72 -4.95
N THR A 36 -12.11 -13.16 -6.12
CA THR A 36 -11.46 -12.86 -7.41
C THR A 36 -11.57 -11.38 -7.81
N GLY A 37 -12.64 -10.71 -7.43
CA GLY A 37 -12.91 -9.29 -7.71
C GLY A 37 -12.46 -8.37 -6.59
N PHE A 38 -12.50 -8.85 -5.35
CA PHE A 38 -12.23 -8.12 -4.13
C PHE A 38 -11.00 -8.66 -3.42
N SER A 39 -9.85 -8.05 -3.65
CA SER A 39 -8.55 -8.49 -3.08
C SER A 39 -7.50 -7.40 -3.18
N LEU A 40 -6.44 -7.50 -2.39
CA LEU A 40 -5.27 -6.61 -2.43
C LEU A 40 -4.47 -6.64 -3.76
N SER A 41 -4.76 -7.57 -4.65
CA SER A 41 -4.22 -7.56 -6.02
C SER A 41 -5.02 -6.67 -6.98
N ARG A 42 -6.19 -6.20 -6.58
CA ARG A 42 -7.13 -5.38 -7.36
C ARG A 42 -7.34 -4.00 -6.78
N LEU A 43 -7.30 -3.89 -5.46
CA LEU A 43 -7.58 -2.69 -4.69
C LEU A 43 -6.34 -2.26 -3.92
N THR A 44 -6.22 -0.99 -3.64
CA THR A 44 -5.28 -0.49 -2.64
C THR A 44 -5.69 -0.99 -1.25
N THR A 45 -4.77 -0.98 -0.31
CA THR A 45 -5.05 -1.39 1.08
C THR A 45 -6.21 -0.59 1.68
N GLU A 46 -6.25 0.72 1.41
CA GLU A 46 -7.31 1.59 1.92
C GLU A 46 -8.67 1.27 1.29
N GLU A 47 -8.74 1.16 -0.05
CA GLU A 47 -9.98 0.79 -0.74
C GLU A 47 -10.51 -0.56 -0.28
N TYR A 48 -9.61 -1.52 -0.05
CA TYR A 48 -9.97 -2.84 0.45
C TYR A 48 -10.55 -2.79 1.86
N ILE A 49 -9.84 -2.15 2.81
CA ILE A 49 -10.26 -2.11 4.23
C ILE A 49 -11.51 -1.24 4.43
N ARG A 50 -11.64 -0.11 3.70
CA ARG A 50 -12.79 0.81 3.83
C ARG A 50 -13.99 0.40 2.99
N SER A 51 -13.89 -0.66 2.18
CA SER A 51 -15.00 -1.15 1.37
C SER A 51 -16.14 -1.69 2.23
N PRO A 52 -17.42 -1.49 1.85
CA PRO A 52 -18.55 -2.16 2.48
C PRO A 52 -18.51 -3.70 2.38
N GLN A 53 -17.69 -4.24 1.46
CA GLN A 53 -17.49 -5.69 1.32
C GLN A 53 -16.48 -6.26 2.32
N PHE A 54 -15.69 -5.39 2.97
CA PHE A 54 -14.67 -5.83 3.91
C PHE A 54 -15.29 -6.55 5.12
N GLN A 55 -14.69 -7.67 5.50
CA GLN A 55 -15.07 -8.42 6.69
C GLN A 55 -13.81 -9.03 7.30
N VAL A 56 -13.63 -8.83 8.59
CA VAL A 56 -12.66 -9.59 9.37
C VAL A 56 -13.29 -10.94 9.70
N ILE A 57 -12.61 -12.02 9.33
CA ILE A 57 -12.99 -13.40 9.69
C ILE A 57 -12.53 -13.71 11.10
N GLY A 58 -11.34 -13.24 11.44
CA GLY A 58 -10.74 -13.41 12.75
C GLY A 58 -9.30 -12.92 12.77
N PHE A 59 -8.65 -13.11 13.92
CA PHE A 59 -7.21 -12.84 14.06
C PHE A 59 -6.57 -13.82 15.04
N ALA A 60 -5.29 -14.07 14.83
CA ALA A 60 -4.47 -14.72 15.85
C ALA A 60 -3.65 -13.67 16.60
N MET A 61 -3.50 -13.84 17.89
CA MET A 61 -2.75 -12.93 18.76
C MET A 61 -1.87 -13.68 19.75
N LYS A 62 -0.64 -13.18 19.91
CA LYS A 62 0.35 -13.65 20.88
C LYS A 62 0.85 -12.48 21.71
N ILE A 63 0.84 -12.62 23.02
CA ILE A 63 1.35 -11.62 23.96
C ILE A 63 2.72 -12.10 24.46
N ASN A 64 3.77 -11.36 24.11
CA ASN A 64 5.17 -11.72 24.43
C ASN A 64 5.46 -13.18 24.03
N GLU A 65 6.02 -13.96 24.93
CA GLU A 65 6.32 -15.40 24.76
C GLU A 65 5.15 -16.32 25.10
N GLY A 66 3.95 -15.77 25.38
CA GLY A 66 2.76 -16.55 25.70
C GLY A 66 2.27 -17.40 24.54
N SER A 67 1.24 -18.21 24.78
CA SER A 67 0.61 -19.03 23.74
C SER A 67 -0.18 -18.18 22.77
N THR A 68 -0.08 -18.50 21.47
CA THR A 68 -0.88 -17.86 20.43
C THR A 68 -2.34 -18.37 20.50
N LYS A 69 -3.27 -17.42 20.49
CA LYS A 69 -4.71 -17.70 20.50
C LYS A 69 -5.34 -17.22 19.19
N TRP A 70 -6.36 -17.95 18.73
CA TRP A 70 -7.20 -17.58 17.61
C TRP A 70 -8.53 -17.06 18.13
N TYR A 71 -9.02 -15.98 17.52
CA TYR A 71 -10.31 -15.37 17.79
C TYR A 71 -11.04 -15.15 16.48
N SER A 72 -12.30 -15.58 16.41
CA SER A 72 -13.17 -15.37 15.25
C SER A 72 -14.58 -15.13 15.76
N GLY A 73 -15.35 -14.33 15.06
CA GLY A 73 -16.69 -13.97 15.47
C GLY A 73 -17.15 -12.66 14.87
N SER A 74 -18.21 -12.07 15.45
CA SER A 74 -18.72 -10.77 15.06
C SER A 74 -17.71 -9.66 15.37
N HIS A 75 -17.94 -8.49 14.77
CA HIS A 75 -17.10 -7.31 15.03
C HIS A 75 -17.04 -6.99 16.53
N GLU A 76 -18.18 -7.06 17.22
CA GLU A 76 -18.30 -6.76 18.65
C GLU A 76 -17.54 -7.79 19.52
N GLU A 77 -17.56 -9.06 19.14
CA GLU A 77 -16.81 -10.10 19.85
C GLU A 77 -15.29 -9.91 19.67
N LEU A 78 -14.85 -9.58 18.47
CA LEU A 78 -13.44 -9.29 18.19
C LEU A 78 -12.98 -8.01 18.86
N GLN A 79 -13.81 -6.95 18.85
CA GLN A 79 -13.53 -5.69 19.57
C GLN A 79 -13.35 -5.94 21.06
N ALA A 80 -14.23 -6.72 21.69
CA ALA A 80 -14.14 -7.04 23.10
C ALA A 80 -12.81 -7.68 23.50
N VAL A 81 -12.25 -8.54 22.63
CA VAL A 81 -10.94 -9.15 22.85
C VAL A 81 -9.81 -8.11 22.73
N LEU A 82 -9.91 -7.20 21.75
CA LEU A 82 -8.91 -6.15 21.55
C LEU A 82 -8.94 -5.13 22.68
N ASP A 83 -10.11 -4.84 23.26
CA ASP A 83 -10.29 -3.90 24.39
C ASP A 83 -9.68 -4.42 25.70
N GLU A 84 -9.38 -5.73 25.81
CA GLU A 84 -8.65 -6.29 26.97
C GLU A 84 -7.15 -5.91 26.99
N VAL A 85 -6.63 -5.38 25.88
CA VAL A 85 -5.22 -5.02 25.74
C VAL A 85 -5.04 -3.53 26.02
N ASP A 86 -4.09 -3.22 26.90
CA ASP A 86 -3.61 -1.84 27.08
C ASP A 86 -2.66 -1.45 25.93
N TRP A 87 -3.24 -0.88 24.88
CA TRP A 87 -2.51 -0.51 23.65
C TRP A 87 -1.61 0.72 23.82
N ASP A 88 -1.87 1.55 24.84
CA ASP A 88 -1.00 2.68 25.17
C ASP A 88 0.35 2.23 25.77
N GLU A 89 0.41 0.99 26.25
CA GLU A 89 1.62 0.34 26.77
C GLU A 89 2.01 -0.93 25.97
N ALA A 90 1.56 -1.01 24.70
CA ALA A 90 1.83 -2.15 23.85
C ALA A 90 2.48 -1.77 22.50
N MET A 91 3.35 -2.66 22.02
CA MET A 91 3.89 -2.64 20.65
C MET A 91 3.17 -3.68 19.82
N LEU A 92 2.61 -3.28 18.67
CA LEU A 92 2.05 -4.19 17.68
C LEU A 92 3.18 -4.71 16.78
N LEU A 93 3.33 -6.00 16.69
CA LEU A 93 4.22 -6.69 15.77
C LEU A 93 3.41 -7.47 14.73
N ALA A 94 3.65 -7.20 13.44
CA ALA A 94 3.07 -7.97 12.35
C ALA A 94 4.07 -8.16 11.21
N HIS A 95 3.70 -8.94 10.22
CA HIS A 95 4.45 -9.08 8.97
C HIS A 95 3.72 -8.35 7.84
N ASN A 96 4.20 -7.18 7.44
CA ASN A 96 3.50 -6.17 6.63
C ASN A 96 2.45 -5.41 7.45
N ASN A 97 2.90 -4.86 8.56
CA ASN A 97 2.05 -4.21 9.57
C ASN A 97 1.26 -2.99 9.05
N LEU A 98 1.53 -2.52 7.83
CA LEU A 98 0.67 -1.54 7.17
C LEU A 98 -0.77 -2.06 7.02
N PHE A 99 -0.96 -3.37 6.82
CA PHE A 99 -2.27 -4.00 6.68
C PHE A 99 -2.94 -4.21 8.05
N ASP A 100 -2.28 -4.88 8.96
CA ASP A 100 -2.84 -5.21 10.29
C ASP A 100 -3.03 -3.97 11.15
N GLY A 101 -2.08 -3.05 11.13
CA GLY A 101 -2.17 -1.77 11.80
C GLY A 101 -3.31 -0.89 11.26
N ALA A 102 -3.56 -0.93 9.95
CA ALA A 102 -4.68 -0.21 9.35
C ALA A 102 -6.03 -0.82 9.74
N ILE A 103 -6.16 -2.14 9.82
CA ILE A 103 -7.37 -2.80 10.31
C ILE A 103 -7.63 -2.40 11.77
N LEU A 104 -6.62 -2.48 12.64
CA LEU A 104 -6.76 -2.03 14.02
C LEU A 104 -7.22 -0.58 14.12
N SER A 105 -6.59 0.33 13.36
CA SER A 105 -6.91 1.76 13.42
C SER A 105 -8.26 2.10 12.79
N PHE A 106 -8.52 1.62 11.55
CA PHE A 106 -9.67 2.06 10.76
C PHE A 106 -10.96 1.32 11.10
N ILE A 107 -10.85 0.05 11.52
CA ILE A 107 -12.02 -0.80 11.79
C ILE A 107 -12.32 -0.88 13.29
N PHE A 108 -11.29 -1.04 14.12
CA PHE A 108 -11.45 -1.23 15.56
C PHE A 108 -11.12 0.01 16.39
N ASN A 109 -10.68 1.11 15.76
CA ASN A 109 -10.25 2.35 16.44
C ASN A 109 -9.20 2.09 17.53
N VAL A 110 -8.32 1.13 17.30
CA VAL A 110 -7.23 0.76 18.20
C VAL A 110 -5.91 1.31 17.66
N LYS A 111 -5.15 2.00 18.53
CA LYS A 111 -3.87 2.65 18.17
C LYS A 111 -2.76 2.16 19.09
N PRO A 112 -1.94 1.19 18.65
CA PRO A 112 -0.80 0.74 19.43
C PRO A 112 0.25 1.84 19.62
N LYS A 113 0.93 1.85 20.78
CA LYS A 113 1.98 2.83 21.08
C LYS A 113 3.13 2.80 20.07
N VAL A 114 3.50 1.62 19.58
CA VAL A 114 4.56 1.40 18.59
C VAL A 114 4.13 0.34 17.59
N LEU A 115 4.46 0.55 16.31
CA LEU A 115 4.25 -0.40 15.22
C LEU A 115 5.58 -1.00 14.80
N LEU A 116 5.71 -2.32 14.88
CA LEU A 116 6.87 -3.10 14.47
C LEU A 116 6.52 -3.95 13.24
N ASP A 117 7.37 -3.95 12.21
CA ASP A 117 7.12 -4.66 10.96
C ASP A 117 8.31 -5.50 10.53
N THR A 118 8.14 -6.83 10.58
CA THR A 118 9.20 -7.77 10.16
C THR A 118 9.50 -7.73 8.67
N LEU A 119 8.56 -7.30 7.81
CA LEU A 119 8.82 -7.11 6.38
C LEU A 119 9.74 -5.90 6.15
N CYS A 120 9.48 -4.78 6.80
CA CYS A 120 10.31 -3.59 6.73
C CYS A 120 11.73 -3.87 7.28
N MET A 121 11.83 -4.54 8.42
CA MET A 121 13.12 -4.96 8.99
C MET A 121 13.90 -5.88 8.05
N ALA A 122 13.22 -6.87 7.44
CA ALA A 122 13.87 -7.80 6.50
C ALA A 122 14.35 -7.08 5.23
N ARG A 123 13.59 -6.12 4.72
CA ARG A 123 14.01 -5.29 3.56
C ARG A 123 15.22 -4.43 3.87
N ALA A 124 15.29 -3.86 5.06
CA ALA A 124 16.45 -3.08 5.50
C ALA A 124 17.72 -3.94 5.59
N ILE A 125 17.60 -5.20 6.07
CA ILE A 125 18.73 -6.12 6.22
C ILE A 125 19.17 -6.75 4.89
N HIS A 126 18.22 -7.18 4.06
CA HIS A 126 18.49 -8.03 2.88
C HIS A 126 18.37 -7.32 1.54
N GLY A 127 17.81 -6.11 1.54
CA GLY A 127 17.39 -5.43 0.31
C GLY A 127 16.01 -5.87 -0.20
N VAL A 128 15.41 -5.04 -1.04
CA VAL A 128 14.03 -5.23 -1.54
C VAL A 128 13.94 -6.46 -2.45
N ASP A 129 14.97 -6.72 -3.24
CA ASP A 129 15.00 -7.79 -4.25
C ASP A 129 15.19 -9.19 -3.64
N ALA A 130 15.57 -9.28 -2.36
CA ALA A 130 15.84 -10.55 -1.69
C ALA A 130 14.58 -11.40 -1.42
N GLY A 131 13.39 -10.81 -1.63
CA GLY A 131 12.09 -11.42 -1.38
C GLY A 131 11.69 -11.36 0.10
N GLY A 132 10.61 -10.62 0.39
CA GLY A 132 10.16 -10.30 1.75
C GLY A 132 8.97 -11.12 2.25
N SER A 133 8.44 -12.12 1.52
CA SER A 133 7.29 -12.88 2.04
C SER A 133 7.66 -13.70 3.26
N LEU A 134 6.73 -13.81 4.23
CA LEU A 134 6.93 -14.58 5.46
C LEU A 134 7.41 -16.01 5.18
N ALA A 135 6.86 -16.67 4.16
CA ALA A 135 7.29 -18.01 3.75
C ALA A 135 8.77 -18.07 3.35
N LYS A 136 9.24 -17.12 2.52
CA LYS A 136 10.65 -17.08 2.10
C LYS A 136 11.59 -16.76 3.26
N LEU A 137 11.19 -15.86 4.15
CA LEU A 137 11.97 -15.50 5.32
C LEU A 137 11.99 -16.63 6.35
N ALA A 138 10.89 -17.35 6.54
CA ALA A 138 10.84 -18.53 7.41
C ALA A 138 11.81 -19.60 6.95
N ILE A 139 11.89 -19.88 5.65
CA ILE A 139 12.88 -20.80 5.07
C ILE A 139 14.31 -20.27 5.27
N ARG A 140 14.55 -19.00 4.95
CA ARG A 140 15.89 -18.37 5.08
C ARG A 140 16.46 -18.48 6.50
N TYR A 141 15.61 -18.31 7.50
CA TYR A 141 15.99 -18.33 8.91
C TYR A 141 15.74 -19.69 9.60
N ASN A 142 15.27 -20.69 8.83
CA ASN A 142 14.96 -22.04 9.33
C ASN A 142 13.99 -22.02 10.53
N LEU A 143 12.89 -21.27 10.40
CA LEU A 143 11.89 -21.05 11.47
C LEU A 143 10.71 -22.02 11.41
N GLY A 144 10.51 -22.70 10.28
CA GLY A 144 9.39 -23.59 9.99
C GLY A 144 8.78 -23.32 8.61
N GLU A 145 7.67 -23.96 8.33
CA GLU A 145 6.95 -23.82 7.07
C GLU A 145 5.65 -23.03 7.26
N LYS A 146 5.35 -22.15 6.30
CA LYS A 146 4.05 -21.47 6.21
C LYS A 146 3.05 -22.42 5.57
N GLY A 147 1.85 -22.53 6.15
CA GLY A 147 0.74 -23.31 5.60
C GLY A 147 0.18 -22.74 4.29
N THR A 148 -0.76 -23.46 3.69
CA THR A 148 -1.43 -23.08 2.42
C THR A 148 -2.95 -23.00 2.55
N GLU A 149 -3.49 -23.13 3.76
CA GLU A 149 -4.93 -23.21 4.07
C GLU A 149 -5.69 -21.93 3.67
N VAL A 150 -5.01 -20.82 3.50
CA VAL A 150 -5.59 -19.57 3.00
C VAL A 150 -6.30 -19.75 1.64
N LEU A 151 -5.87 -20.70 0.83
CA LEU A 151 -6.47 -20.96 -0.48
C LEU A 151 -7.91 -21.49 -0.38
N ASP A 152 -8.24 -22.20 0.70
CA ASP A 152 -9.56 -22.78 0.96
C ASP A 152 -10.56 -21.70 1.47
N ALA A 153 -10.08 -20.54 1.92
CA ALA A 153 -10.89 -19.43 2.43
C ALA A 153 -11.38 -18.47 1.33
N LYS A 154 -10.86 -18.59 0.10
CA LYS A 154 -11.22 -17.69 -0.99
C LYS A 154 -12.71 -17.71 -1.31
N GLY A 155 -13.35 -16.53 -1.24
CA GLY A 155 -14.78 -16.34 -1.51
C GLY A 155 -15.70 -16.73 -0.35
N LYS A 156 -15.15 -17.10 0.81
CA LYS A 156 -15.92 -17.43 2.01
C LYS A 156 -15.94 -16.25 2.98
N ARG A 157 -17.14 -15.90 3.41
CA ARG A 157 -17.41 -15.03 4.56
C ARG A 157 -17.43 -15.84 5.86
N LEU A 158 -17.42 -15.16 7.00
CA LEU A 158 -17.42 -15.84 8.30
C LEU A 158 -18.55 -16.89 8.40
N GLU A 159 -19.74 -16.53 7.94
CA GLU A 159 -20.94 -17.37 7.94
C GLU A 159 -20.90 -18.58 6.99
N ASP A 160 -19.96 -18.59 6.05
CA ASP A 160 -19.79 -19.68 5.06
C ASP A 160 -18.84 -20.78 5.54
N PHE A 161 -18.14 -20.55 6.66
CA PHE A 161 -17.22 -21.54 7.21
C PHE A 161 -17.95 -22.57 8.07
N GLU A 162 -17.66 -23.84 7.85
CA GLU A 162 -17.95 -24.86 8.83
C GLU A 162 -16.96 -24.78 10.01
N GLU A 163 -17.36 -25.23 11.20
CA GLU A 163 -16.55 -25.15 12.42
C GLU A 163 -15.14 -25.74 12.23
N HIS A 164 -15.04 -26.87 11.55
CA HIS A 164 -13.75 -27.52 11.31
C HIS A 164 -12.87 -26.76 10.31
N GLU A 165 -13.45 -26.07 9.32
CA GLU A 165 -12.75 -25.24 8.36
C GLU A 165 -12.21 -23.98 9.05
N LEU A 166 -13.06 -23.31 9.83
CA LEU A 166 -12.70 -22.13 10.61
C LEU A 166 -11.58 -22.46 11.62
N HIS A 167 -11.65 -23.64 12.24
CA HIS A 167 -10.58 -24.13 13.12
C HIS A 167 -9.24 -24.29 12.36
N ARG A 168 -9.24 -24.93 11.18
CA ARG A 168 -8.02 -25.08 10.35
C ARG A 168 -7.47 -23.72 9.92
N TYR A 169 -8.34 -22.80 9.52
CA TYR A 169 -7.97 -21.45 9.14
C TYR A 169 -7.33 -20.70 10.31
N GLY A 170 -7.89 -20.85 11.51
CA GLY A 170 -7.29 -20.32 12.73
C GLY A 170 -5.92 -20.93 13.05
N MET A 171 -5.71 -22.22 12.79
CA MET A 171 -4.40 -22.86 12.97
C MET A 171 -3.35 -22.30 12.00
N TYR A 172 -3.75 -22.00 10.75
CA TYR A 172 -2.91 -21.34 9.78
C TYR A 172 -2.49 -19.93 10.27
N CYS A 173 -3.45 -19.10 10.65
CA CYS A 173 -3.21 -17.76 11.18
C CYS A 173 -2.30 -17.78 12.43
N LYS A 174 -2.53 -18.72 13.36
CA LYS A 174 -1.65 -18.92 14.52
C LYS A 174 -0.22 -19.26 14.13
N ASN A 175 -0.01 -20.06 13.08
CA ASN A 175 1.31 -20.40 12.58
C ASN A 175 2.01 -19.16 12.01
N ASP A 176 1.30 -18.28 11.29
CA ASP A 176 1.85 -17.04 10.76
C ASP A 176 2.29 -16.09 11.88
N VAL A 177 1.52 -15.97 12.95
CA VAL A 177 1.91 -15.22 14.17
C VAL A 177 3.15 -15.82 14.82
N GLU A 178 3.25 -17.14 14.97
CA GLU A 178 4.43 -17.80 15.54
C GLU A 178 5.68 -17.59 14.67
N LEU A 179 5.55 -17.69 13.35
CA LEU A 179 6.64 -17.43 12.41
C LEU A 179 7.08 -15.96 12.44
N THR A 180 6.11 -15.03 12.50
CA THR A 180 6.38 -13.59 12.60
C THR A 180 7.14 -13.25 13.88
N TYR A 181 6.72 -13.80 15.03
CA TYR A 181 7.41 -13.60 16.30
C TYR A 181 8.83 -14.16 16.29
N LYS A 182 9.02 -15.40 15.82
CA LYS A 182 10.35 -16.01 15.69
C LYS A 182 11.24 -15.22 14.72
N LEU A 183 10.69 -14.74 13.62
CA LEU A 183 11.41 -13.91 12.66
C LEU A 183 11.85 -12.59 13.30
N PHE A 184 10.99 -11.93 14.04
CA PHE A 184 11.33 -10.73 14.79
C PHE A 184 12.48 -10.96 15.75
N GLN A 185 12.48 -12.07 16.50
CA GLN A 185 13.59 -12.42 17.40
C GLN A 185 14.93 -12.60 16.67
N GLN A 186 14.93 -12.98 15.39
CA GLN A 186 16.15 -13.07 14.59
C GLN A 186 16.58 -11.70 14.04
N LEU A 187 15.63 -10.98 13.45
CA LEU A 187 15.89 -9.69 12.79
C LEU A 187 16.28 -8.60 13.79
N SER A 188 15.76 -8.66 15.02
CA SER A 188 16.05 -7.67 16.07
C SER A 188 17.48 -7.72 16.61
N LYS A 189 18.23 -8.80 16.32
CA LYS A 189 19.63 -8.93 16.77
C LYS A 189 20.53 -7.91 16.06
N GLY A 190 20.85 -6.83 16.76
CA GLY A 190 21.68 -5.75 16.22
C GLY A 190 20.96 -4.81 15.24
N PHE A 191 19.64 -4.90 15.13
CA PHE A 191 18.88 -3.95 14.32
C PHE A 191 18.87 -2.57 14.98
N PRO A 192 19.20 -1.48 14.24
CA PRO A 192 19.29 -0.15 14.83
C PRO A 192 17.95 0.32 15.37
N PHE A 193 17.96 0.91 16.56
CA PHE A 193 16.72 1.45 17.16
C PHE A 193 16.14 2.59 16.34
N SER A 194 16.97 3.46 15.77
CA SER A 194 16.53 4.54 14.87
C SER A 194 15.76 4.04 13.63
N GLU A 195 16.10 2.85 13.14
CA GLU A 195 15.36 2.25 12.02
C GLU A 195 13.99 1.73 12.46
N LEU A 196 13.85 1.25 13.71
CA LEU A 196 12.55 0.89 14.28
C LEU A 196 11.67 2.12 14.47
N GLU A 197 12.22 3.24 14.96
CA GLU A 197 11.51 4.52 15.05
C GLU A 197 11.05 5.01 13.68
N LEU A 198 11.88 4.86 12.64
CA LEU A 198 11.53 5.21 11.28
C LEU A 198 10.42 4.32 10.71
N ILE A 199 10.46 3.01 11.00
CA ILE A 199 9.39 2.07 10.61
C ILE A 199 8.08 2.47 11.29
N ASP A 200 8.08 2.68 12.61
CA ASP A 200 6.91 3.12 13.37
C ASP A 200 6.32 4.41 12.80
N LEU A 201 7.15 5.43 12.62
CA LEU A 201 6.73 6.71 12.06
C LEU A 201 6.09 6.54 10.67
N THR A 202 6.73 5.77 9.80
CA THR A 202 6.25 5.55 8.42
C THR A 202 4.89 4.84 8.41
N LEU A 203 4.71 3.83 9.26
CA LEU A 203 3.44 3.12 9.39
C LEU A 203 2.34 4.03 9.97
N LYS A 204 2.66 4.83 10.99
CA LYS A 204 1.72 5.77 11.59
C LYS A 204 1.27 6.87 10.65
N MET A 205 2.09 7.31 9.70
CA MET A 205 1.66 8.25 8.66
C MET A 205 0.46 7.73 7.85
N TYR A 206 0.31 6.42 7.75
CA TYR A 206 -0.81 5.77 7.08
C TYR A 206 -1.93 5.38 8.04
N THR A 207 -1.60 4.71 9.14
CA THR A 207 -2.60 4.17 10.08
C THR A 207 -3.24 5.24 10.96
N GLU A 208 -2.57 6.37 11.14
CA GLU A 208 -3.03 7.50 11.96
C GLU A 208 -2.88 8.82 11.17
N PRO A 209 -3.62 8.99 10.04
CA PRO A 209 -3.50 10.19 9.22
C PRO A 209 -3.88 11.44 10.02
N THR A 210 -3.00 12.44 9.96
CA THR A 210 -3.18 13.73 10.67
C THR A 210 -3.46 14.89 9.72
N LEU A 211 -3.32 14.66 8.41
CA LEU A 211 -3.62 15.66 7.39
C LEU A 211 -5.09 15.53 7.00
N GLU A 212 -5.80 16.65 7.05
CA GLU A 212 -7.16 16.75 6.53
C GLU A 212 -7.13 17.33 5.12
N VAL A 213 -8.03 16.85 4.28
CA VAL A 213 -8.23 17.33 2.92
C VAL A 213 -9.25 18.45 2.93
N ASP A 214 -8.95 19.57 2.27
CA ASP A 214 -9.95 20.62 2.00
C ASP A 214 -10.82 20.19 0.81
N ASP A 215 -11.87 19.44 1.10
CA ASP A 215 -12.79 18.89 0.10
C ASP A 215 -13.44 19.99 -0.74
N ALA A 216 -13.78 21.13 -0.13
CA ALA A 216 -14.41 22.25 -0.84
C ALA A 216 -13.47 22.81 -1.91
N LEU A 217 -12.21 23.08 -1.53
CA LEU A 217 -11.19 23.56 -2.46
C LEU A 217 -10.90 22.57 -3.58
N LEU A 218 -10.88 21.26 -3.26
CA LEU A 218 -10.64 20.22 -4.26
C LEU A 218 -11.81 20.08 -5.25
N ILE A 219 -13.05 20.17 -4.77
CA ILE A 219 -14.25 20.13 -5.62
C ILE A 219 -14.26 21.32 -6.56
N ASP A 220 -14.05 22.53 -6.02
CA ASP A 220 -13.99 23.76 -6.83
C ASP A 220 -12.89 23.65 -7.91
N ARG A 221 -11.70 23.19 -7.54
CA ARG A 221 -10.60 23.01 -8.51
C ARG A 221 -10.91 21.94 -9.54
N LEU A 222 -11.57 20.85 -9.13
CA LEU A 222 -12.00 19.80 -10.08
C LEU A 222 -13.00 20.33 -11.10
N GLU A 223 -13.93 21.17 -10.68
CA GLU A 223 -14.91 21.80 -11.57
C GLU A 223 -14.21 22.77 -12.54
N GLU A 224 -13.32 23.63 -12.06
CA GLU A 224 -12.50 24.51 -12.89
C GLU A 224 -11.73 23.73 -13.98
N VAL A 225 -11.00 22.67 -13.57
CA VAL A 225 -10.22 21.84 -14.53
C VAL A 225 -11.12 21.14 -15.53
N ARG A 226 -12.33 20.73 -15.14
CA ARG A 226 -13.31 20.14 -16.06
C ARG A 226 -13.81 21.15 -17.09
N GLU A 227 -14.08 22.39 -16.67
CA GLU A 227 -14.50 23.46 -17.58
C GLU A 227 -13.34 23.89 -18.50
N GLU A 228 -12.12 24.04 -17.99
CA GLU A 228 -10.93 24.30 -18.79
C GLU A 228 -10.74 23.23 -19.87
N LYS A 229 -10.84 21.95 -19.48
CA LYS A 229 -10.72 20.81 -20.40
C LYS A 229 -11.83 20.82 -21.47
N LYS A 230 -13.06 21.08 -21.08
CA LYS A 230 -14.21 21.16 -22.00
C LYS A 230 -14.04 22.30 -23.00
N SER A 231 -13.61 23.47 -22.52
CA SER A 231 -13.33 24.62 -23.35
C SER A 231 -12.23 24.33 -24.37
N LEU A 232 -11.12 23.71 -23.92
CA LEU A 232 -10.00 23.31 -24.77
C LEU A 232 -10.45 22.31 -25.84
N LEU A 233 -11.14 21.23 -25.46
CA LEU A 233 -11.64 20.23 -26.41
C LEU A 233 -12.61 20.86 -27.41
N GLY A 234 -13.51 21.76 -26.98
CA GLY A 234 -14.40 22.49 -27.86
C GLY A 234 -13.65 23.36 -28.88
N SER A 235 -12.59 24.05 -28.47
CA SER A 235 -11.76 24.82 -29.39
C SER A 235 -11.02 23.93 -30.40
N LEU A 236 -10.50 22.78 -29.94
CA LEU A 236 -9.83 21.79 -30.78
C LEU A 236 -10.80 21.13 -31.78
N MET A 237 -12.04 20.85 -31.39
CA MET A 237 -13.06 20.31 -32.31
C MET A 237 -13.22 21.19 -33.51
N VAL A 238 -13.34 22.51 -33.30
CA VAL A 238 -13.50 23.49 -34.40
C VAL A 238 -12.25 23.55 -35.28
N ARG A 239 -11.07 23.59 -34.68
CA ARG A 239 -9.77 23.74 -35.40
C ARG A 239 -9.38 22.48 -36.17
N LEU A 240 -9.75 21.28 -35.63
CA LEU A 240 -9.41 19.98 -36.21
C LEU A 240 -10.55 19.43 -37.09
N GLU A 241 -11.61 20.21 -37.30
CA GLU A 241 -12.79 19.80 -38.05
C GLU A 241 -13.37 18.45 -37.58
N CYS A 242 -13.47 18.28 -36.26
CA CYS A 242 -14.00 17.10 -35.60
C CYS A 242 -15.46 17.33 -35.21
N GLU A 243 -16.33 16.32 -35.41
CA GLU A 243 -17.77 16.39 -35.07
C GLU A 243 -17.99 16.22 -33.55
N ASP A 244 -17.07 15.51 -32.85
CA ASP A 244 -17.16 15.23 -31.43
C ASP A 244 -15.79 15.18 -30.75
N GLU A 245 -15.79 15.08 -29.39
CA GLU A 245 -14.57 14.97 -28.58
C GLU A 245 -13.82 13.67 -28.85
N GLU A 246 -14.50 12.58 -29.22
CA GLU A 246 -13.86 11.27 -29.46
C GLU A 246 -12.98 11.35 -30.71
N CYS A 247 -13.41 12.03 -31.74
CA CYS A 247 -12.60 12.34 -32.92
C CYS A 247 -11.33 13.10 -32.55
N VAL A 248 -11.43 14.15 -31.73
CA VAL A 248 -10.25 14.91 -31.25
C VAL A 248 -9.30 13.99 -30.51
N ARG A 249 -9.80 13.20 -29.56
CA ARG A 249 -9.00 12.26 -28.77
C ARG A 249 -8.32 11.21 -29.65
N ALA A 250 -9.03 10.67 -30.63
CA ALA A 250 -8.48 9.69 -31.58
C ALA A 250 -7.32 10.27 -32.39
N LYS A 251 -7.47 11.50 -32.91
CA LYS A 251 -6.42 12.19 -33.65
C LYS A 251 -5.18 12.44 -32.79
N LEU A 252 -5.36 12.90 -31.54
CA LEU A 252 -4.26 13.22 -30.64
C LEU A 252 -3.60 11.98 -30.02
N ALA A 253 -4.34 10.90 -29.77
CA ALA A 253 -3.81 9.67 -29.19
C ALA A 253 -3.02 8.82 -30.20
N SER A 254 -3.24 8.98 -31.47
CA SER A 254 -2.53 8.26 -32.53
C SER A 254 -1.25 8.98 -32.92
N ASN A 255 -0.08 8.39 -32.60
CA ASN A 255 1.22 8.97 -32.99
C ASN A 255 1.28 9.27 -34.50
N LYS A 256 0.65 8.46 -35.34
CA LYS A 256 0.62 8.65 -36.79
C LYS A 256 -0.23 9.87 -37.14
N GLN A 257 -1.47 9.94 -36.65
CA GLN A 257 -2.38 11.05 -36.95
C GLN A 257 -1.86 12.38 -36.36
N PHE A 258 -1.26 12.31 -35.18
CA PHE A 258 -0.63 13.48 -34.58
C PHE A 258 0.58 13.96 -35.39
N ALA A 259 1.39 13.05 -35.91
CA ALA A 259 2.49 13.42 -36.82
C ALA A 259 1.98 14.04 -38.13
N GLU A 260 0.93 13.47 -38.75
CA GLU A 260 0.27 14.04 -39.93
C GLU A 260 -0.26 15.46 -39.65
N LEU A 261 -0.87 15.67 -38.48
CA LEU A 261 -1.33 16.99 -38.04
C LEU A 261 -0.19 18.00 -37.89
N LEU A 262 0.95 17.60 -37.31
CA LEU A 262 2.12 18.48 -37.21
C LEU A 262 2.67 18.84 -38.59
N GLU A 263 2.71 17.90 -39.54
CA GLU A 263 3.11 18.15 -40.92
C GLU A 263 2.20 19.15 -41.62
N GLU A 264 0.86 19.02 -41.46
CA GLU A 264 -0.13 19.97 -42.00
C GLU A 264 0.10 21.39 -41.41
N LEU A 265 0.45 21.45 -40.14
CA LEU A 265 0.79 22.71 -39.45
C LEU A 265 2.19 23.22 -39.78
N LYS A 266 2.95 22.51 -40.63
CA LYS A 266 4.36 22.83 -41.02
C LYS A 266 5.30 22.83 -39.81
N VAL A 267 5.03 22.00 -38.81
CA VAL A 267 5.88 21.79 -37.66
C VAL A 267 6.67 20.49 -37.85
N PRO A 268 8.00 20.52 -37.69
CA PRO A 268 8.82 19.32 -37.83
C PRO A 268 8.39 18.24 -36.82
N VAL A 269 8.15 17.04 -37.34
CA VAL A 269 7.76 15.89 -36.49
C VAL A 269 9.00 15.37 -35.75
N PRO A 270 9.01 15.33 -34.40
CA PRO A 270 10.15 14.82 -33.65
C PRO A 270 10.35 13.31 -33.87
N MET A 271 11.58 12.91 -34.17
CA MET A 271 11.96 11.52 -34.44
C MET A 271 13.07 11.09 -33.49
N LYS A 272 13.08 9.80 -33.15
CA LYS A 272 14.15 9.14 -32.37
C LYS A 272 14.46 7.76 -32.91
N GLU A 273 15.64 7.26 -32.59
CA GLU A 273 16.01 5.88 -32.85
C GLU A 273 15.42 4.97 -31.75
N SER A 274 14.73 3.92 -32.18
CA SER A 274 14.17 2.91 -31.24
C SER A 274 15.31 2.11 -30.61
N PRO A 275 15.45 2.08 -29.30
CA PRO A 275 16.50 1.32 -28.62
C PRO A 275 16.37 -0.21 -28.84
N THR A 276 15.19 -0.67 -29.19
CA THR A 276 14.90 -2.12 -29.39
C THR A 276 15.16 -2.55 -30.84
N THR A 277 14.86 -1.69 -31.83
CA THR A 277 14.88 -2.09 -33.24
C THR A 277 15.90 -1.34 -34.09
N GLY A 278 16.53 -0.26 -33.55
CA GLY A 278 17.44 0.61 -34.30
C GLY A 278 16.78 1.42 -35.43
N LYS A 279 15.44 1.38 -35.57
CA LYS A 279 14.70 2.12 -36.60
C LYS A 279 14.24 3.47 -36.11
N GLN A 280 14.10 4.42 -37.02
CA GLN A 280 13.48 5.71 -36.73
C GLN A 280 12.02 5.52 -36.34
N THR A 281 11.60 6.18 -35.25
CA THR A 281 10.22 6.18 -34.75
C THR A 281 9.89 7.60 -34.23
N TYR A 282 8.61 7.90 -34.06
CA TYR A 282 8.16 9.16 -33.53
C TYR A 282 8.63 9.36 -32.07
N ALA A 283 9.18 10.55 -31.77
CA ALA A 283 9.58 10.97 -30.42
C ALA A 283 8.46 11.79 -29.77
N LEU A 284 7.30 11.14 -29.57
CA LEU A 284 6.05 11.78 -29.08
C LEU A 284 5.63 11.30 -27.68
N ALA A 285 6.51 10.61 -26.94
CA ALA A 285 6.24 10.30 -25.54
C ALA A 285 6.50 11.53 -24.66
N LYS A 286 5.79 11.64 -23.54
CA LYS A 286 5.91 12.79 -22.59
C LYS A 286 7.34 13.05 -22.10
N THR A 287 8.21 12.05 -22.15
CA THR A 287 9.62 12.13 -21.74
C THR A 287 10.58 12.38 -22.89
N ASP A 288 10.10 12.42 -24.14
CA ASP A 288 10.94 12.68 -25.30
C ASP A 288 11.26 14.17 -25.41
N GLU A 289 12.54 14.51 -25.58
CA GLU A 289 12.98 15.91 -25.71
C GLU A 289 12.25 16.65 -26.83
N GLY A 290 11.98 15.95 -27.94
CA GLY A 290 11.24 16.52 -29.07
C GLY A 290 9.79 16.84 -28.72
N PHE A 291 9.12 16.02 -27.91
CA PHE A 291 7.75 16.31 -27.45
C PHE A 291 7.72 17.46 -26.41
N ILE A 292 8.70 17.49 -25.51
CA ILE A 292 8.86 18.60 -24.56
C ILE A 292 9.05 19.93 -25.30
N ALA A 293 9.85 19.94 -26.39
CA ALA A 293 10.03 21.13 -27.21
C ALA A 293 8.72 21.57 -27.89
N LEU A 294 7.82 20.66 -28.24
CA LEU A 294 6.49 21.03 -28.77
C LEU A 294 5.59 21.68 -27.69
N GLN A 295 5.70 21.24 -26.44
CA GLN A 295 4.96 21.85 -25.32
C GLN A 295 5.43 23.30 -25.02
N GLU A 296 6.65 23.65 -25.41
CA GLU A 296 7.25 24.97 -25.27
C GLU A 296 7.29 25.75 -26.60
N HIS A 297 6.57 25.27 -27.64
CA HIS A 297 6.60 25.89 -28.97
C HIS A 297 6.06 27.33 -28.95
N GLU A 298 6.59 28.22 -29.81
CA GLU A 298 6.16 29.62 -29.89
C GLU A 298 4.67 29.79 -30.24
N ASN A 299 4.11 28.85 -30.99
CA ASN A 299 2.70 28.84 -31.35
C ASN A 299 1.88 28.17 -30.24
N SER A 300 1.03 28.93 -29.55
CA SER A 300 0.17 28.44 -28.47
C SER A 300 -0.77 27.27 -28.88
N PHE A 301 -1.14 27.22 -30.16
CA PHE A 301 -1.95 26.09 -30.65
C PHE A 301 -1.18 24.77 -30.62
N ILE A 302 0.12 24.78 -30.90
CA ILE A 302 0.95 23.57 -30.80
C ILE A 302 1.08 23.15 -29.33
N GLN A 303 1.20 24.11 -28.42
CA GLN A 303 1.21 23.84 -26.97
C GLN A 303 -0.13 23.19 -26.52
N GLU A 304 -1.26 23.68 -27.02
CA GLU A 304 -2.60 23.15 -26.71
C GLU A 304 -2.83 21.71 -27.24
N LEU A 305 -2.08 21.30 -28.27
CA LEU A 305 -2.14 19.95 -28.83
C LEU A 305 -1.31 18.93 -28.03
N CYS A 306 -0.35 19.38 -27.24
CA CYS A 306 0.62 18.55 -26.48
C CYS A 306 0.28 18.45 -25.00
#